data_fba6271b2c59c55bff2a97b5005078cc
#
_entry.id   fba6271b2c59c55bff2a97b5005078cc
#
_cell.length_a   1.000
_cell.length_b   1.000
_cell.length_c   1.000
_cell.angle_alpha   90.00
_cell.angle_beta   90.00
_cell.angle_gamma   90.00
#
_symmetry.space_group_name_H-M   'P 1'
#
loop_
_entity.id
_entity.type
_entity.pdbx_description
1 polymer ?
#
loop_
_entity_poly.entity_id
_entity_poly.type
_entity_poly.pdbx_seq_one_letter_code
_entity_poly.pdbx_strand_id
1 'polypeptide(L)'
;MIKKRRKTSQSKKGIKFPSRERIQPNKNKTRVDVLSKRDIIILFGQSNSANSVLSNEYFSSKHLNYFNKKFYRLSNPVLGANGDKDSVAPAIAAKLKSKKPYIFLTNGWGGTSIYDWSHPNSMLVKYIKRNLKDLLKIHRLKYLIWIQGESDNNTDVDYIKEFNIFRNNLFSGISNKQLQEAKWIITQTSICGNKRDHILNSQQKKLAQRDRVYVTKVTDSLDINYRFDDCHYNKFGTEEIAIEISKIINKLNKKNK
;
A
#
# COMPACT_ATOMS: atom_id res chain seq x y z
N MET A 1 10.26 -0.59 38.88
CA MET A 1 11.28 -0.40 37.82
C MET A 1 10.70 0.49 36.73
N ILE A 2 11.16 1.73 36.67
CA ILE A 2 10.66 2.73 35.69
C ILE A 2 11.39 2.46 34.38
N LYS A 3 10.65 1.97 33.36
CA LYS A 3 11.19 1.81 32.01
C LYS A 3 11.53 3.19 31.42
N LYS A 4 12.81 3.46 31.20
CA LYS A 4 13.30 4.65 30.50
C LYS A 4 12.66 4.73 29.11
N ARG A 5 11.79 5.72 28.90
CA ARG A 5 11.27 6.10 27.59
C ARG A 5 12.44 6.44 26.69
N ARG A 6 12.60 5.71 25.59
CA ARG A 6 13.46 6.14 24.49
C ARG A 6 12.79 7.35 23.83
N LYS A 7 13.27 8.55 24.13
CA LYS A 7 12.97 9.75 23.35
C LYS A 7 13.61 9.54 21.97
N THR A 8 12.81 9.22 20.95
CA THR A 8 13.25 9.31 19.57
C THR A 8 13.43 10.78 19.25
N SER A 9 14.67 11.24 19.18
CA SER A 9 14.99 12.58 18.70
C SER A 9 14.58 12.66 17.23
N GLN A 10 13.48 13.38 16.95
CA GLN A 10 13.12 13.76 15.59
C GLN A 10 14.26 14.65 15.05
N SER A 11 15.11 14.10 14.20
CA SER A 11 16.10 14.90 13.52
C SER A 11 15.39 15.81 12.52
N LYS A 12 15.66 17.13 12.60
CA LYS A 12 15.20 18.14 11.63
C LYS A 12 15.78 17.95 10.22
N LYS A 13 16.66 16.99 10.01
CA LYS A 13 17.20 16.60 8.70
C LYS A 13 16.26 15.57 8.10
N GLY A 14 15.78 15.83 6.89
CA GLY A 14 14.87 14.95 6.17
C GLY A 14 15.28 13.49 6.27
N ILE A 15 14.31 12.59 6.44
CA ILE A 15 14.53 11.16 6.64
C ILE A 15 15.36 10.63 5.48
N LYS A 16 16.59 10.24 5.76
CA LYS A 16 17.41 9.48 4.81
C LYS A 16 16.93 8.04 4.89
N PHE A 17 16.13 7.61 3.91
CA PHE A 17 15.88 6.20 3.75
C PHE A 17 17.20 5.48 3.46
N PRO A 18 17.45 4.31 4.08
CA PRO A 18 18.60 3.50 3.70
C PRO A 18 18.55 3.29 2.18
N SER A 19 19.70 3.08 1.55
CA SER A 19 19.95 3.03 0.10
C SER A 19 19.22 1.90 -0.65
N ARG A 20 17.94 1.72 -0.36
CA ARG A 20 17.06 0.77 -1.04
C ARG A 20 16.51 1.46 -2.27
N GLU A 21 16.70 0.85 -3.41
CA GLU A 21 16.21 1.38 -4.67
C GLU A 21 14.84 0.82 -5.01
N ARG A 22 14.09 1.60 -5.80
CA ARG A 22 12.86 1.12 -6.43
C ARG A 22 13.23 0.13 -7.51
N ILE A 23 12.46 -0.96 -7.62
CA ILE A 23 12.63 -1.88 -8.74
C ILE A 23 12.42 -1.13 -10.05
N GLN A 24 13.41 -1.29 -10.93
CA GLN A 24 13.45 -0.71 -12.27
C GLN A 24 13.00 -1.74 -13.31
N PRO A 25 12.47 -1.30 -14.46
CA PRO A 25 12.13 -2.21 -15.53
C PRO A 25 13.37 -2.93 -16.07
N ASN A 26 13.24 -4.22 -16.29
CA ASN A 26 14.21 -5.07 -16.97
C ASN A 26 13.57 -5.70 -18.23
N LYS A 27 14.31 -6.57 -18.94
CA LYS A 27 13.85 -7.24 -20.17
C LYS A 27 12.55 -8.05 -20.00
N ASN A 28 12.23 -8.47 -18.78
CA ASN A 28 11.04 -9.27 -18.48
C ASN A 28 9.78 -8.39 -18.27
N LYS A 29 9.90 -7.06 -18.30
CA LYS A 29 8.78 -6.13 -18.12
C LYS A 29 8.19 -5.68 -19.46
N THR A 30 7.05 -6.24 -19.83
CA THR A 30 6.36 -5.91 -21.07
C THR A 30 5.73 -4.51 -20.99
N ARG A 31 6.21 -3.58 -21.80
CA ARG A 31 5.62 -2.25 -21.96
C ARG A 31 4.30 -2.32 -22.73
N VAL A 32 3.36 -1.46 -22.37
CA VAL A 32 2.02 -1.39 -22.97
C VAL A 32 1.61 0.06 -23.16
N ASP A 33 1.00 0.37 -24.31
CA ASP A 33 0.41 1.68 -24.54
C ASP A 33 -1.05 1.72 -24.04
N VAL A 34 -1.43 2.85 -23.44
CA VAL A 34 -2.75 3.03 -22.83
C VAL A 34 -3.46 4.22 -23.46
N LEU A 35 -4.36 3.94 -24.40
CA LEU A 35 -5.05 4.94 -25.21
C LEU A 35 -6.39 5.42 -24.61
N SER A 36 -6.87 4.82 -23.52
CA SER A 36 -8.18 5.14 -22.96
C SER A 36 -8.14 5.31 -21.45
N LYS A 37 -9.10 6.08 -20.93
CA LYS A 37 -9.28 6.33 -19.51
C LYS A 37 -9.41 5.04 -18.71
N ARG A 38 -8.70 4.94 -17.58
CA ARG A 38 -8.69 3.81 -16.64
C ARG A 38 -8.86 4.28 -15.21
N ASP A 39 -9.25 3.36 -14.34
CA ASP A 39 -9.23 3.57 -12.91
C ASP A 39 -7.85 3.22 -12.33
N ILE A 40 -7.39 4.01 -11.38
CA ILE A 40 -6.10 3.85 -10.70
C ILE A 40 -6.34 3.17 -9.36
N ILE A 41 -5.45 2.25 -9.02
CA ILE A 41 -5.25 1.70 -7.68
C ILE A 41 -3.85 2.12 -7.21
N ILE A 42 -3.76 2.76 -6.06
CA ILE A 42 -2.46 2.97 -5.39
C ILE A 42 -2.30 1.86 -4.37
N LEU A 43 -1.18 1.12 -4.43
CA LEU A 43 -0.77 0.17 -3.39
C LEU A 43 0.51 0.68 -2.74
N PHE A 44 0.47 0.91 -1.43
CA PHE A 44 1.56 1.53 -0.72
C PHE A 44 1.51 1.22 0.79
N GLY A 45 2.58 1.57 1.49
CA GLY A 45 2.80 1.23 2.89
C GLY A 45 4.21 0.68 3.11
N GLN A 46 4.35 -0.27 4.02
CA GLN A 46 5.65 -0.85 4.32
C GLN A 46 5.94 -2.17 3.58
N SER A 47 6.77 -3.04 4.14
CA SER A 47 7.31 -4.23 3.44
C SER A 47 6.23 -5.16 2.87
N ASN A 48 5.15 -5.41 3.59
CA ASN A 48 4.05 -6.26 3.11
C ASN A 48 3.24 -5.64 1.94
N SER A 49 3.45 -4.36 1.62
CA SER A 49 2.96 -3.71 0.39
C SER A 49 4.02 -3.58 -0.70
N ALA A 50 5.27 -3.91 -0.37
CA ALA A 50 6.43 -3.83 -1.26
C ALA A 50 6.69 -5.18 -1.94
N ASN A 51 7.90 -5.34 -2.52
CA ASN A 51 8.38 -6.62 -3.05
C ASN A 51 9.10 -7.41 -1.95
N SER A 52 8.36 -7.76 -0.90
CA SER A 52 8.91 -8.42 0.29
C SER A 52 8.07 -9.59 0.77
N VAL A 53 7.14 -10.09 -0.03
CA VAL A 53 6.32 -11.26 0.27
C VAL A 53 6.64 -12.40 -0.67
N LEU A 54 6.12 -13.60 -0.41
CA LEU A 54 6.09 -14.69 -1.37
C LEU A 54 4.69 -14.84 -1.92
N SER A 55 4.56 -15.12 -3.22
CA SER A 55 3.27 -15.35 -3.85
C SER A 55 3.28 -16.59 -4.74
N ASN A 56 2.09 -17.05 -5.14
CA ASN A 56 1.96 -17.96 -6.26
C ASN A 56 2.26 -17.21 -7.56
N GLU A 57 2.62 -17.92 -8.62
CA GLU A 57 2.73 -17.33 -9.93
C GLU A 57 1.35 -16.87 -10.41
N TYR A 58 1.21 -15.56 -10.61
CA TYR A 58 0.02 -14.96 -11.19
C TYR A 58 0.35 -14.52 -12.61
N PHE A 59 0.00 -15.36 -13.58
CA PHE A 59 0.22 -15.07 -14.98
C PHE A 59 -0.73 -13.96 -15.46
N SER A 60 -0.11 -12.98 -16.09
CA SER A 60 -0.74 -11.98 -16.95
C SER A 60 -2.07 -11.44 -16.46
N SER A 61 -2.02 -10.64 -15.46
CA SER A 61 -3.17 -9.79 -15.28
C SER A 61 -3.25 -8.84 -16.49
N LYS A 62 -4.48 -8.63 -16.98
CA LYS A 62 -4.77 -7.53 -17.91
C LYS A 62 -4.41 -6.17 -17.31
N HIS A 63 -4.15 -6.14 -16.00
CA HIS A 63 -3.86 -4.94 -15.23
C HIS A 63 -2.45 -4.41 -15.50
N LEU A 64 -2.22 -3.14 -15.17
CA LEU A 64 -1.04 -2.41 -15.55
C LEU A 64 -0.30 -1.88 -14.33
N ASN A 65 1.01 -1.81 -14.41
CA ASN A 65 1.86 -1.14 -13.45
C ASN A 65 2.39 0.17 -14.08
N TYR A 66 2.15 1.29 -13.43
CA TYR A 66 2.67 2.58 -13.89
C TYR A 66 4.01 2.88 -13.21
N PHE A 67 5.00 3.21 -14.02
CA PHE A 67 6.32 3.59 -13.54
C PHE A 67 7.01 4.54 -14.53
N ASN A 68 7.56 5.65 -14.04
CA ASN A 68 8.31 6.63 -14.81
C ASN A 68 7.61 7.04 -16.13
N LYS A 69 6.33 7.43 -16.06
CA LYS A 69 5.48 7.85 -17.17
C LYS A 69 5.24 6.77 -18.24
N LYS A 70 5.49 5.52 -17.91
CA LYS A 70 5.27 4.37 -18.78
C LYS A 70 4.36 3.34 -18.11
N PHE A 71 3.66 2.56 -18.91
CA PHE A 71 2.82 1.47 -18.44
C PHE A 71 3.45 0.14 -18.81
N TYR A 72 3.36 -0.81 -17.90
CA TYR A 72 3.87 -2.16 -18.04
C TYR A 72 2.78 -3.16 -17.65
N ARG A 73 2.85 -4.39 -18.13
CA ARG A 73 2.03 -5.47 -17.56
C ARG A 73 2.36 -5.63 -16.09
N LEU A 74 1.31 -5.74 -15.26
CA LEU A 74 1.51 -5.95 -13.82
C LEU A 74 2.04 -7.36 -13.58
N SER A 75 3.22 -7.46 -13.04
CA SER A 75 3.91 -8.72 -12.72
C SER A 75 4.90 -8.51 -11.58
N ASN A 76 5.27 -9.57 -10.86
CA ASN A 76 6.32 -9.54 -9.85
C ASN A 76 7.73 -9.44 -10.47
N PRO A 77 8.69 -8.85 -9.74
CA PRO A 77 8.46 -7.85 -8.70
C PRO A 77 7.82 -6.59 -9.27
N VAL A 78 6.95 -5.88 -8.52
CA VAL A 78 6.27 -4.70 -9.05
C VAL A 78 7.21 -3.49 -9.15
N LEU A 79 7.05 -2.69 -10.19
CA LEU A 79 7.85 -1.48 -10.41
C LEU A 79 7.43 -0.36 -9.46
N GLY A 80 8.40 0.35 -8.88
CA GLY A 80 8.14 1.51 -8.02
C GLY A 80 8.13 1.21 -6.52
N ALA A 81 7.96 -0.03 -6.10
CA ALA A 81 8.20 -0.48 -4.74
C ALA A 81 9.66 -0.93 -4.56
N ASN A 82 10.14 -1.03 -3.32
CA ASN A 82 11.44 -1.62 -3.03
C ASN A 82 11.33 -3.13 -2.73
N GLY A 83 12.47 -3.79 -2.54
CA GLY A 83 12.56 -5.23 -2.31
C GLY A 83 12.74 -6.02 -3.60
N ASP A 84 13.09 -7.28 -3.48
CA ASP A 84 13.52 -8.17 -4.57
C ASP A 84 12.67 -9.44 -4.72
N LYS A 85 11.67 -9.59 -3.85
CA LYS A 85 10.71 -10.70 -3.86
C LYS A 85 9.44 -10.34 -4.63
N ASP A 86 8.34 -10.97 -4.25
CA ASP A 86 7.01 -10.73 -4.79
C ASP A 86 6.28 -9.61 -4.04
N SER A 87 5.20 -9.13 -4.66
CA SER A 87 4.23 -8.19 -4.10
C SER A 87 2.83 -8.80 -4.07
N VAL A 88 1.99 -8.34 -3.15
CA VAL A 88 0.57 -8.72 -3.11
C VAL A 88 -0.25 -8.16 -4.30
N ALA A 89 0.29 -7.20 -5.07
CA ALA A 89 -0.45 -6.52 -6.13
C ALA A 89 -0.92 -7.47 -7.25
N PRO A 90 -0.10 -8.36 -7.83
CA PRO A 90 -0.56 -9.32 -8.82
C PRO A 90 -1.61 -10.28 -8.27
N ALA A 91 -1.49 -10.72 -7.02
CA ALA A 91 -2.46 -11.59 -6.36
C ALA A 91 -3.82 -10.89 -6.19
N ILE A 92 -3.83 -9.63 -5.75
CA ILE A 92 -5.04 -8.80 -5.70
C ILE A 92 -5.65 -8.67 -7.10
N ALA A 93 -4.82 -8.29 -8.08
CA ALA A 93 -5.25 -8.05 -9.45
C ALA A 93 -5.93 -9.28 -10.09
N ALA A 94 -5.41 -10.47 -9.87
CA ALA A 94 -5.96 -11.73 -10.36
C ALA A 94 -7.41 -11.99 -9.87
N LYS A 95 -7.77 -11.45 -8.70
CA LYS A 95 -9.09 -11.63 -8.07
C LYS A 95 -10.06 -10.48 -8.36
N LEU A 96 -9.64 -9.43 -9.05
CA LEU A 96 -10.50 -8.28 -9.36
C LEU A 96 -11.47 -8.59 -10.50
N LYS A 97 -12.78 -8.49 -10.21
CA LYS A 97 -13.86 -8.59 -11.18
C LYS A 97 -14.07 -7.24 -11.89
N SER A 98 -13.30 -6.98 -12.92
CA SER A 98 -13.32 -5.72 -13.66
C SER A 98 -13.34 -5.96 -15.17
N LYS A 99 -14.18 -5.22 -15.92
CA LYS A 99 -14.20 -5.27 -17.38
C LYS A 99 -12.97 -4.60 -18.00
N LYS A 100 -12.52 -3.48 -17.41
CA LYS A 100 -11.35 -2.71 -17.88
C LYS A 100 -10.14 -2.92 -16.96
N PRO A 101 -8.93 -2.91 -17.50
CA PRO A 101 -7.72 -2.95 -16.69
C PRO A 101 -7.65 -1.80 -15.69
N TYR A 102 -7.19 -2.05 -14.48
CA TYR A 102 -6.73 -1.03 -13.55
C TYR A 102 -5.26 -0.69 -13.83
N ILE A 103 -4.89 0.54 -13.47
CA ILE A 103 -3.51 0.98 -13.37
C ILE A 103 -3.10 0.92 -11.91
N PHE A 104 -2.07 0.13 -11.61
CA PHE A 104 -1.46 0.09 -10.29
C PHE A 104 -0.28 1.08 -10.23
N LEU A 105 -0.36 2.02 -9.31
CA LEU A 105 0.78 2.83 -8.86
C LEU A 105 1.26 2.25 -7.54
N THR A 106 2.41 1.62 -7.54
CA THR A 106 2.98 0.91 -6.40
C THR A 106 4.09 1.73 -5.74
N ASN A 107 4.10 1.79 -4.40
CA ASN A 107 5.11 2.49 -3.61
C ASN A 107 5.24 1.90 -2.20
N GLY A 108 5.33 0.57 -2.09
CA GLY A 108 5.68 -0.07 -0.83
C GLY A 108 7.16 0.17 -0.47
N TRP A 109 7.44 0.42 0.81
CA TRP A 109 8.80 0.67 1.28
C TRP A 109 9.06 0.00 2.63
N GLY A 110 9.88 -1.04 2.63
CA GLY A 110 10.12 -1.87 3.81
C GLY A 110 10.70 -1.10 4.99
N GLY A 111 10.23 -1.43 6.20
CA GLY A 111 10.70 -0.85 7.46
C GLY A 111 10.22 0.56 7.75
N THR A 112 9.23 1.08 7.01
CA THR A 112 8.71 2.44 7.24
C THR A 112 7.60 2.45 8.29
N SER A 113 7.70 3.39 9.23
CA SER A 113 6.66 3.73 10.21
C SER A 113 5.65 4.72 9.62
N ILE A 114 4.54 4.94 10.30
CA ILE A 114 3.56 5.96 9.90
C ILE A 114 4.18 7.37 9.90
N TYR A 115 5.16 7.64 10.76
CA TYR A 115 5.90 8.92 10.78
C TYR A 115 6.69 9.18 9.50
N ASP A 116 7.25 8.14 8.86
CA ASP A 116 7.94 8.29 7.59
C ASP A 116 7.00 8.76 6.47
N TRP A 117 5.73 8.43 6.58
CA TRP A 117 4.69 8.82 5.62
C TRP A 117 4.04 10.16 5.97
N SER A 118 3.84 10.46 7.26
CA SER A 118 3.22 11.72 7.71
C SER A 118 4.18 12.91 7.65
N HIS A 119 5.49 12.67 7.61
CA HIS A 119 6.49 13.72 7.58
C HIS A 119 6.27 14.69 6.39
N PRO A 120 6.31 16.02 6.59
CA PRO A 120 6.05 17.02 5.54
C PRO A 120 6.96 16.87 4.32
N ASN A 121 8.19 16.41 4.56
CA ASN A 121 9.20 16.19 3.52
C ASN A 121 9.30 14.74 3.05
N SER A 122 8.31 13.88 3.35
CA SER A 122 8.33 12.49 2.95
C SER A 122 8.57 12.31 1.45
N MET A 123 9.70 11.70 1.10
CA MET A 123 10.02 11.39 -0.29
C MET A 123 9.08 10.34 -0.89
N LEU A 124 8.51 9.48 -0.04
CA LEU A 124 7.50 8.48 -0.43
C LEU A 124 6.22 9.15 -0.89
N VAL A 125 5.72 10.10 -0.10
CA VAL A 125 4.54 10.90 -0.45
C VAL A 125 4.79 11.76 -1.68
N LYS A 126 5.95 12.43 -1.76
CA LYS A 126 6.35 13.23 -2.93
C LYS A 126 6.37 12.39 -4.22
N TYR A 127 6.87 11.16 -4.15
CA TYR A 127 6.86 10.25 -5.29
C TYR A 127 5.44 9.93 -5.77
N ILE A 128 4.54 9.55 -4.84
CA ILE A 128 3.14 9.26 -5.20
C ILE A 128 2.47 10.49 -5.78
N LYS A 129 2.58 11.64 -5.13
CA LYS A 129 1.95 12.90 -5.59
C LYS A 129 2.34 13.26 -7.01
N ARG A 130 3.65 13.19 -7.33
CA ARG A 130 4.15 13.49 -8.68
C ARG A 130 3.53 12.56 -9.72
N ASN A 131 3.57 11.25 -9.48
CA ASN A 131 3.05 10.27 -10.41
C ASN A 131 1.51 10.31 -10.51
N LEU A 132 0.84 10.55 -9.39
CA LEU A 132 -0.62 10.68 -9.35
C LEU A 132 -1.09 11.91 -10.11
N LYS A 133 -0.43 13.06 -9.97
CA LYS A 133 -0.75 14.28 -10.76
C LYS A 133 -0.65 14.02 -12.27
N ASP A 134 0.35 13.26 -12.71
CA ASP A 134 0.46 12.89 -14.12
C ASP A 134 -0.67 11.95 -14.56
N LEU A 135 -0.97 10.94 -13.78
CA LEU A 135 -2.04 9.97 -14.05
C LEU A 135 -3.42 10.63 -14.08
N LEU A 136 -3.70 11.56 -13.17
CA LEU A 136 -5.01 12.23 -13.04
C LEU A 136 -5.35 13.17 -14.21
N LYS A 137 -4.42 13.47 -15.10
CA LYS A 137 -4.71 14.20 -16.35
C LYS A 137 -5.66 13.42 -17.27
N ILE A 138 -5.59 12.07 -17.23
CA ILE A 138 -6.36 11.20 -18.14
C ILE A 138 -7.19 10.16 -17.35
N HIS A 139 -6.65 9.65 -16.26
CA HIS A 139 -7.17 8.52 -15.51
C HIS A 139 -7.85 8.98 -14.22
N ARG A 140 -8.52 8.06 -13.50
CA ARG A 140 -9.31 8.37 -12.30
C ARG A 140 -8.80 7.56 -11.11
N LEU A 141 -8.49 8.23 -10.00
CA LEU A 141 -8.17 7.56 -8.75
C LEU A 141 -9.43 6.91 -8.18
N LYS A 142 -9.37 5.61 -7.93
CA LYS A 142 -10.52 4.86 -7.42
C LYS A 142 -10.24 4.19 -6.09
N TYR A 143 -9.08 3.59 -5.92
CA TYR A 143 -8.72 2.88 -4.69
C TYR A 143 -7.33 3.23 -4.21
N LEU A 144 -7.19 3.32 -2.88
CA LEU A 144 -5.91 3.44 -2.18
C LEU A 144 -5.83 2.28 -1.20
N ILE A 145 -4.91 1.36 -1.44
CA ILE A 145 -4.66 0.18 -0.62
C ILE A 145 -3.46 0.47 0.26
N TRP A 146 -3.68 0.53 1.57
CA TRP A 146 -2.69 0.85 2.58
C TRP A 146 -2.38 -0.37 3.44
N ILE A 147 -1.12 -0.86 3.37
CA ILE A 147 -0.63 -1.99 4.15
C ILE A 147 0.57 -1.50 4.96
N GLN A 148 0.31 -1.14 6.23
CA GLN A 148 1.34 -0.61 7.11
C GLN A 148 0.85 -0.71 8.57
N GLY A 149 1.76 -0.98 9.50
CA GLY A 149 1.50 -1.06 10.93
C GLY A 149 2.59 -1.79 11.68
N GLU A 150 3.23 -2.76 11.07
CA GLU A 150 4.21 -3.64 11.70
C GLU A 150 5.42 -2.87 12.25
N SER A 151 5.82 -1.77 11.61
CA SER A 151 6.92 -0.91 12.09
C SER A 151 6.52 0.01 13.23
N ASP A 152 5.23 0.16 13.50
CA ASP A 152 4.69 0.95 14.60
C ASP A 152 4.23 0.08 15.77
N ASN A 153 4.42 -1.24 15.67
CA ASN A 153 4.08 -2.22 16.71
C ASN A 153 4.76 -1.89 18.05
N ASN A 154 3.97 -1.90 19.12
CA ASN A 154 4.42 -1.58 20.49
C ASN A 154 5.13 -0.22 20.63
N THR A 155 4.68 0.76 19.87
CA THR A 155 5.09 2.16 19.99
C THR A 155 3.95 3.00 20.59
N ASP A 156 4.29 4.17 21.16
CA ASP A 156 3.30 5.13 21.68
C ASP A 156 2.75 6.05 20.56
N VAL A 157 2.57 5.53 19.33
CA VAL A 157 2.12 6.34 18.21
C VAL A 157 0.63 6.63 18.28
N ASP A 158 0.24 7.88 18.10
CA ASP A 158 -1.14 8.23 17.73
C ASP A 158 -1.31 8.01 16.22
N TYR A 159 -1.60 6.75 15.88
CA TYR A 159 -1.71 6.31 14.49
C TYR A 159 -2.80 7.05 13.72
N ILE A 160 -3.90 7.39 14.39
CA ILE A 160 -5.03 8.12 13.77
C ILE A 160 -4.59 9.54 13.39
N LYS A 161 -3.90 10.22 14.27
CA LYS A 161 -3.36 11.56 14.04
C LYS A 161 -2.37 11.55 12.87
N GLU A 162 -1.39 10.66 12.93
CA GLU A 162 -0.36 10.57 11.91
C GLU A 162 -0.93 10.16 10.54
N PHE A 163 -1.89 9.23 10.51
CA PHE A 163 -2.59 8.88 9.28
C PHE A 163 -3.34 10.08 8.66
N ASN A 164 -3.92 10.95 9.49
CA ASN A 164 -4.57 12.16 9.00
C ASN A 164 -3.59 13.14 8.39
N ILE A 165 -2.45 13.37 9.06
CA ILE A 165 -1.38 14.23 8.54
C ILE A 165 -0.89 13.67 7.20
N PHE A 166 -0.60 12.37 7.14
CA PHE A 166 -0.20 11.68 5.91
C PHE A 166 -1.23 11.87 4.79
N ARG A 167 -2.52 11.60 5.06
CA ARG A 167 -3.60 11.76 4.07
C ARG A 167 -3.69 13.18 3.55
N ASN A 168 -3.61 14.17 4.42
CA ASN A 168 -3.64 15.58 4.05
C ASN A 168 -2.43 15.95 3.18
N ASN A 169 -1.23 15.50 3.56
CA ASN A 169 -0.01 15.72 2.79
C ASN A 169 -0.10 15.08 1.41
N LEU A 170 -0.63 13.85 1.32
CA LEU A 170 -0.80 13.12 0.07
C LEU A 170 -1.71 13.87 -0.90
N PHE A 171 -2.83 14.39 -0.41
CA PHE A 171 -3.86 15.02 -1.24
C PHE A 171 -3.69 16.53 -1.44
N SER A 172 -2.76 17.15 -0.72
CA SER A 172 -2.44 18.56 -0.89
C SER A 172 -2.13 18.92 -2.35
N GLY A 173 -2.87 19.89 -2.91
CA GLY A 173 -2.74 20.33 -4.31
C GLY A 173 -3.28 19.35 -5.35
N ILE A 174 -4.18 18.45 -4.95
CA ILE A 174 -5.05 17.64 -5.82
C ILE A 174 -6.48 18.12 -5.61
N SER A 175 -7.24 18.34 -6.67
CA SER A 175 -8.59 18.90 -6.56
C SER A 175 -9.54 17.90 -5.87
N ASN A 176 -10.48 18.42 -5.08
CA ASN A 176 -11.51 17.60 -4.43
C ASN A 176 -12.31 16.78 -5.44
N LYS A 177 -12.62 17.34 -6.62
CA LYS A 177 -13.32 16.64 -7.70
C LYS A 177 -12.60 15.36 -8.14
N GLN A 178 -11.26 15.39 -8.18
CA GLN A 178 -10.45 14.22 -8.56
C GLN A 178 -10.39 13.15 -7.47
N LEU A 179 -10.66 13.53 -6.21
CA LEU A 179 -10.63 12.66 -5.04
C LEU A 179 -12.02 12.17 -4.61
N GLN A 180 -13.10 12.70 -5.19
CA GLN A 180 -14.47 12.44 -4.76
C GLN A 180 -14.86 10.96 -4.71
N GLU A 181 -14.30 10.16 -5.62
CA GLU A 181 -14.61 8.73 -5.70
C GLU A 181 -13.55 7.83 -5.05
N ALA A 182 -12.45 8.43 -4.60
CA ALA A 182 -11.33 7.68 -4.03
C ALA A 182 -11.73 7.01 -2.71
N LYS A 183 -11.49 5.69 -2.62
CA LYS A 183 -11.82 4.87 -1.46
C LYS A 183 -10.55 4.26 -0.90
N TRP A 184 -10.39 4.37 0.41
CA TRP A 184 -9.29 3.76 1.14
C TRP A 184 -9.66 2.33 1.55
N ILE A 185 -8.70 1.43 1.41
CA ILE A 185 -8.74 0.08 1.94
C ILE A 185 -7.50 -0.09 2.80
N ILE A 186 -7.70 -0.20 4.10
CA ILE A 186 -6.64 -0.27 5.09
C ILE A 186 -6.58 -1.69 5.64
N THR A 187 -5.40 -2.29 5.67
CA THR A 187 -5.21 -3.54 6.40
C THR A 187 -5.06 -3.25 7.89
N GLN A 188 -5.70 -4.08 8.73
CA GLN A 188 -5.43 -4.08 10.16
C GLN A 188 -4.27 -5.03 10.44
N THR A 189 -3.07 -4.50 10.57
CA THR A 189 -1.84 -5.30 10.74
C THR A 189 -0.91 -4.68 11.75
N SER A 190 -0.32 -5.50 12.61
CA SER A 190 0.70 -5.09 13.56
C SER A 190 1.81 -6.12 13.75
N ILE A 191 1.59 -7.39 13.40
CA ILE A 191 2.56 -8.46 13.70
C ILE A 191 3.86 -8.28 12.92
N CYS A 192 4.95 -8.19 13.69
CA CYS A 192 6.31 -8.44 13.24
C CYS A 192 7.11 -8.91 14.46
N GLY A 193 7.76 -10.07 14.40
CA GLY A 193 8.45 -10.67 15.53
C GLY A 193 7.50 -11.26 16.60
N ASN A 194 6.45 -11.95 16.21
CA ASN A 194 5.49 -12.63 17.08
C ASN A 194 4.75 -11.77 18.12
N LYS A 195 4.77 -10.45 17.96
CA LYS A 195 4.08 -9.51 18.85
C LYS A 195 2.89 -8.91 18.14
N ARG A 196 1.74 -8.94 18.82
CA ARG A 196 0.51 -8.27 18.36
C ARG A 196 0.35 -6.97 19.12
N ASP A 197 -0.14 -5.95 18.45
CA ASP A 197 -0.49 -4.68 19.05
C ASP A 197 -2.00 -4.41 18.86
N HIS A 198 -2.77 -4.77 19.90
CA HIS A 198 -4.22 -4.58 19.90
C HIS A 198 -4.62 -3.09 19.91
N ILE A 199 -3.79 -2.22 20.47
CA ILE A 199 -4.04 -0.77 20.51
C ILE A 199 -3.90 -0.22 19.10
N LEU A 200 -2.82 -0.54 18.40
CA LEU A 200 -2.60 -0.16 17.01
C LEU A 200 -3.72 -0.67 16.09
N ASN A 201 -4.08 -1.96 16.22
CA ASN A 201 -5.19 -2.54 15.45
C ASN A 201 -6.52 -1.83 15.74
N SER A 202 -6.79 -1.46 16.99
CA SER A 202 -7.99 -0.68 17.37
C SER A 202 -7.98 0.71 16.73
N GLN A 203 -6.83 1.40 16.69
CA GLN A 203 -6.69 2.67 16.01
C GLN A 203 -6.92 2.54 14.50
N GLN A 204 -6.35 1.52 13.86
CA GLN A 204 -6.58 1.22 12.43
C GLN A 204 -8.07 0.95 12.16
N LYS A 205 -8.74 0.17 13.00
CA LYS A 205 -10.19 -0.10 12.89
C LYS A 205 -11.03 1.18 13.00
N LYS A 206 -10.68 2.09 13.91
CA LYS A 206 -11.38 3.37 14.06
C LYS A 206 -11.31 4.25 12.80
N LEU A 207 -10.32 4.07 11.93
CA LEU A 207 -10.26 4.79 10.64
C LEU A 207 -11.45 4.45 9.73
N ALA A 208 -12.08 3.28 9.88
CA ALA A 208 -13.28 2.90 9.12
C ALA A 208 -14.52 3.74 9.45
N GLN A 209 -14.52 4.52 10.54
CA GLN A 209 -15.60 5.46 10.87
C GLN A 209 -15.62 6.68 9.94
N ARG A 210 -14.59 6.85 9.10
CA ARG A 210 -14.50 7.94 8.12
C ARG A 210 -15.18 7.57 6.83
N ASP A 211 -15.70 8.58 6.17
CA ASP A 211 -16.27 8.39 4.83
C ASP A 211 -15.24 7.78 3.87
N ARG A 212 -15.70 6.76 3.14
CA ARG A 212 -14.93 6.05 2.10
C ARG A 212 -13.66 5.35 2.58
N VAL A 213 -13.57 5.04 3.87
CA VAL A 213 -12.52 4.22 4.44
C VAL A 213 -13.09 2.85 4.81
N TYR A 214 -12.45 1.81 4.32
CA TYR A 214 -12.78 0.42 4.56
C TYR A 214 -11.57 -0.26 5.17
N VAL A 215 -11.78 -1.14 6.14
CA VAL A 215 -10.70 -1.92 6.73
C VAL A 215 -10.91 -3.41 6.45
N THR A 216 -9.82 -4.13 6.30
CA THR A 216 -9.86 -5.60 6.20
C THR A 216 -10.16 -6.22 7.56
N LYS A 217 -10.35 -7.54 7.60
CA LYS A 217 -10.18 -8.28 8.85
C LYS A 217 -8.75 -8.09 9.38
N VAL A 218 -8.59 -8.29 10.69
CA VAL A 218 -7.27 -8.20 11.33
C VAL A 218 -6.36 -9.28 10.77
N THR A 219 -5.26 -8.88 10.13
CA THR A 219 -4.30 -9.82 9.54
C THR A 219 -3.41 -10.48 10.57
N ASP A 220 -3.44 -9.99 11.81
CA ASP A 220 -2.75 -10.60 12.95
C ASP A 220 -3.37 -11.95 13.36
N SER A 221 -4.53 -12.31 12.81
CA SER A 221 -5.08 -13.67 12.89
C SER A 221 -4.35 -14.67 11.99
N LEU A 222 -3.63 -14.17 11.00
CA LEU A 222 -2.73 -14.96 10.16
C LEU A 222 -1.43 -15.19 10.94
N ASP A 223 -1.30 -16.37 11.52
CA ASP A 223 -0.18 -16.76 12.36
C ASP A 223 1.11 -17.04 11.55
N ILE A 224 2.09 -17.69 12.16
CA ILE A 224 3.38 -18.00 11.52
C ILE A 224 3.23 -18.89 10.29
N ASN A 225 2.18 -19.71 10.18
CA ASN A 225 1.94 -20.55 9.01
C ASN A 225 1.62 -19.75 7.73
N TYR A 226 1.24 -18.48 7.89
CA TYR A 226 0.97 -17.53 6.80
C TYR A 226 2.16 -16.60 6.51
N ARG A 227 3.30 -16.80 7.16
CA ARG A 227 4.51 -15.97 7.03
C ARG A 227 5.71 -16.86 6.74
N PHE A 228 6.67 -16.34 6.00
CA PHE A 228 7.91 -17.11 5.75
C PHE A 228 9.04 -16.75 6.72
N ASP A 229 8.86 -15.65 7.41
CA ASP A 229 9.56 -15.22 8.62
C ASP A 229 8.50 -14.73 9.61
N ASP A 230 8.86 -14.16 10.73
CA ASP A 230 7.89 -13.69 11.73
C ASP A 230 7.15 -12.38 11.35
N CYS A 231 7.32 -11.89 10.12
CA CYS A 231 6.80 -10.60 9.68
C CYS A 231 6.10 -10.65 8.31
N HIS A 232 6.75 -11.25 7.30
CA HIS A 232 6.32 -11.13 5.92
C HIS A 232 5.47 -12.31 5.47
N TYR A 233 4.44 -12.01 4.66
CA TYR A 233 3.52 -13.04 4.16
C TYR A 233 4.23 -14.04 3.24
N ASN A 234 3.98 -15.32 3.49
CA ASN A 234 4.26 -16.38 2.54
C ASN A 234 3.13 -16.47 1.48
N LYS A 235 3.16 -17.52 0.65
CA LYS A 235 2.16 -17.72 -0.42
C LYS A 235 0.72 -17.77 0.11
N PHE A 236 0.48 -18.39 1.24
CA PHE A 236 -0.84 -18.49 1.87
C PHE A 236 -1.30 -17.15 2.44
N GLY A 237 -0.41 -16.44 3.16
CA GLY A 237 -0.73 -15.11 3.70
C GLY A 237 -0.99 -14.09 2.60
N THR A 238 -0.20 -14.11 1.53
CA THR A 238 -0.42 -13.25 0.35
C THR A 238 -1.76 -13.52 -0.30
N GLU A 239 -2.17 -14.78 -0.40
CA GLU A 239 -3.46 -15.19 -0.95
C GLU A 239 -4.63 -14.67 -0.10
N GLU A 240 -4.58 -14.85 1.22
CA GLU A 240 -5.62 -14.38 2.16
C GLU A 240 -5.78 -12.85 2.11
N ILE A 241 -4.70 -12.10 2.13
CA ILE A 241 -4.73 -10.64 2.01
C ILE A 241 -5.30 -10.21 0.66
N ALA A 242 -4.93 -10.88 -0.41
CA ALA A 242 -5.46 -10.60 -1.75
C ALA A 242 -6.96 -10.88 -1.83
N ILE A 243 -7.44 -11.95 -1.21
CA ILE A 243 -8.86 -12.28 -1.11
C ILE A 243 -9.62 -11.19 -0.36
N GLU A 244 -9.18 -10.80 0.83
CA GLU A 244 -9.85 -9.80 1.64
C GLU A 244 -9.94 -8.44 0.93
N ILE A 245 -8.85 -7.95 0.38
CA ILE A 245 -8.82 -6.67 -0.34
C ILE A 245 -9.70 -6.73 -1.59
N SER A 246 -9.60 -7.80 -2.38
CA SER A 246 -10.38 -7.96 -3.61
C SER A 246 -11.88 -8.11 -3.35
N LYS A 247 -12.30 -8.75 -2.27
CA LYS A 247 -13.71 -8.83 -1.83
C LYS A 247 -14.28 -7.42 -1.60
N ILE A 248 -13.54 -6.56 -0.90
CA ILE A 248 -13.97 -5.17 -0.66
C ILE A 248 -14.12 -4.43 -1.99
N ILE A 249 -13.10 -4.46 -2.85
CA ILE A 249 -13.13 -3.79 -4.16
C ILE A 249 -14.27 -4.29 -5.03
N ASN A 250 -14.47 -5.61 -5.12
CA ASN A 250 -15.52 -6.22 -5.94
C ASN A 250 -16.92 -5.85 -5.43
N LYS A 251 -17.13 -5.80 -4.10
CA LYS A 251 -18.39 -5.34 -3.48
C LYS A 251 -18.67 -3.87 -3.81
N LEU A 252 -17.67 -3.01 -3.72
CA LEU A 252 -17.77 -1.59 -4.04
C LEU A 252 -18.04 -1.33 -5.54
N ASN A 253 -17.48 -2.15 -6.41
CA ASN A 253 -17.74 -2.08 -7.85
C ASN A 253 -19.18 -2.48 -8.22
N LYS A 254 -19.82 -3.38 -7.46
CA LYS A 254 -21.22 -3.77 -7.67
C LYS A 254 -22.21 -2.70 -7.27
N LYS A 255 -21.92 -1.92 -6.22
CA LYS A 255 -22.80 -0.83 -5.74
C LYS A 255 -22.82 0.39 -6.67
N ASN A 256 -21.87 0.50 -7.57
CA ASN A 256 -21.74 1.63 -8.50
C ASN A 256 -22.23 1.26 -9.94
N LYS A 257 -22.93 0.16 -10.10
CA LYS A 257 -23.67 -0.27 -11.28
C LYS A 257 -25.16 -0.07 -11.05
#